data_bea06d85723367cd2019275dc202129f
#
_entry.id   bea06d85723367cd2019275dc202129f
#
_cell.length_a   1.000
_cell.length_b   1.000
_cell.length_c   1.000
_cell.angle_alpha   90.00
_cell.angle_beta   90.00
_cell.angle_gamma   90.00
#
_symmetry.space_group_name_H-M   'P 1'
#
loop_
_entity.id
_entity.type
_entity.pdbx_description
1 polymer ?
#
loop_
_entity_poly.entity_id
_entity_poly.type
_entity_poly.pdbx_seq_one_letter_code
_entity_poly.pdbx_strand_id
1 'polypeptide(L)'
;MNLFEGIPTEKILDEKKRAHLFDVADMVVSLSEIARREGLLGLDERADFSSHKIMFDKECGDFLPALREIELTDEEHLVFSTLIHLVVDGCAREKIRDIAKYAVSSSVSGEARKLPLKIGAEGIIAVCEGFSSETIMIESAMMMGANAADYLSHKKRIDDEKIASDNEIRAFFAEEKEEDGQVEEAEDDSEIDFDFLLFFDEDEILKIMRASSFDDVVLALKNVSGEVRTKVMGSLPKKIAAKIREACEFTGPVRLKDIEKSQAAIIRTAKKMHGTKK
;
A
#
# COMPACT_ATOMS: atom_id res chain seq x y z
N MET A 1 -21.65 29.50 1.22
CA MET A 1 -20.40 30.19 1.58
C MET A 1 -19.26 29.23 1.26
N ASN A 2 -18.45 29.57 0.28
CA ASN A 2 -17.46 28.66 -0.28
C ASN A 2 -16.27 28.58 0.68
N LEU A 3 -15.82 27.37 1.07
CA LEU A 3 -14.62 27.14 1.88
C LEU A 3 -13.35 27.75 1.23
N PHE A 4 -13.46 28.14 -0.04
CA PHE A 4 -12.37 28.58 -0.91
C PHE A 4 -12.16 30.09 -0.98
N GLU A 5 -12.96 30.91 -0.28
CA GLU A 5 -12.72 32.36 -0.26
C GLU A 5 -11.47 32.68 0.56
N GLY A 6 -10.50 33.30 -0.06
CA GLY A 6 -9.38 34.00 0.59
C GLY A 6 -8.03 33.33 0.67
N ILE A 7 -7.79 32.16 0.06
CA ILE A 7 -6.46 31.55 0.06
C ILE A 7 -5.73 31.91 -1.25
N PRO A 8 -4.62 32.68 -1.20
CA PRO A 8 -3.82 32.94 -2.39
C PRO A 8 -3.13 31.66 -2.84
N THR A 9 -3.68 30.98 -3.83
CA THR A 9 -3.08 29.82 -4.51
C THR A 9 -2.08 30.25 -5.60
N GLU A 10 -1.79 31.54 -5.69
CA GLU A 10 -0.97 32.12 -6.76
C GLU A 10 0.54 31.97 -6.56
N LYS A 11 1.00 31.59 -5.37
CA LYS A 11 2.42 31.46 -5.08
C LYS A 11 2.88 30.02 -5.11
N ILE A 12 3.95 29.77 -5.87
CA ILE A 12 4.72 28.52 -5.76
C ILE A 12 5.35 28.49 -4.35
N LEU A 13 5.05 27.43 -3.60
CA LEU A 13 5.59 27.23 -2.26
C LEU A 13 7.07 26.84 -2.32
N ASP A 14 7.80 27.14 -1.24
CA ASP A 14 9.13 26.57 -1.06
C ASP A 14 9.05 25.02 -0.97
N GLU A 15 10.18 24.37 -1.25
CA GLU A 15 10.25 22.90 -1.39
C GLU A 15 9.72 22.18 -0.14
N LYS A 16 10.06 22.64 1.06
CA LYS A 16 9.63 22.01 2.32
C LYS A 16 8.11 22.13 2.53
N LYS A 17 7.54 23.31 2.27
CA LYS A 17 6.09 23.50 2.40
C LYS A 17 5.32 22.76 1.31
N ARG A 18 5.89 22.66 0.11
CA ARG A 18 5.31 21.90 -0.99
C ARG A 18 5.32 20.41 -0.70
N ALA A 19 6.42 19.87 -0.17
CA ALA A 19 6.48 18.47 0.25
C ALA A 19 5.42 18.16 1.30
N HIS A 20 5.32 18.96 2.36
CA HIS A 20 4.29 18.79 3.38
C HIS A 20 2.86 18.87 2.81
N LEU A 21 2.62 19.78 1.87
CA LEU A 21 1.33 19.89 1.20
C LEU A 21 0.99 18.61 0.41
N PHE A 22 1.99 18.03 -0.26
CA PHE A 22 1.83 16.78 -0.99
C PHE A 22 1.58 15.61 -0.04
N ASP A 23 2.30 15.54 1.08
CA ASP A 23 2.12 14.50 2.10
C ASP A 23 0.69 14.53 2.68
N VAL A 24 0.14 15.72 2.97
CA VAL A 24 -1.25 15.86 3.45
C VAL A 24 -2.26 15.45 2.38
N ALA A 25 -2.04 15.80 1.12
CA ALA A 25 -2.91 15.36 0.03
C ALA A 25 -2.84 13.85 -0.17
N ASP A 26 -1.67 13.27 -0.12
CA ASP A 26 -1.47 11.83 -0.22
C ASP A 26 -2.06 11.06 0.97
N MET A 27 -2.07 11.66 2.16
CA MET A 27 -2.77 11.14 3.33
C MET A 27 -4.26 10.93 3.05
N VAL A 28 -4.96 11.95 2.56
CA VAL A 28 -6.42 11.82 2.32
C VAL A 28 -6.75 10.86 1.18
N VAL A 29 -5.91 10.78 0.16
CA VAL A 29 -6.01 9.76 -0.89
C VAL A 29 -5.88 8.36 -0.27
N SER A 30 -4.93 8.17 0.63
CA SER A 30 -4.69 6.91 1.33
C SER A 30 -5.87 6.52 2.24
N LEU A 31 -6.40 7.46 3.00
CA LEU A 31 -7.61 7.26 3.82
C LEU A 31 -8.81 6.83 2.96
N SER A 32 -8.96 7.39 1.76
CA SER A 32 -10.00 6.99 0.81
C SER A 32 -9.85 5.53 0.36
N GLU A 33 -8.62 5.07 0.09
CA GLU A 33 -8.38 3.67 -0.28
C GLU A 33 -8.72 2.71 0.86
N ILE A 34 -8.34 3.05 2.10
CA ILE A 34 -8.70 2.28 3.30
C ILE A 34 -10.22 2.22 3.44
N ALA A 35 -10.90 3.36 3.40
CA ALA A 35 -12.34 3.44 3.56
C ALA A 35 -13.11 2.65 2.49
N ARG A 36 -12.59 2.58 1.27
CA ARG A 36 -13.19 1.82 0.16
C ARG A 36 -13.01 0.32 0.29
N ARG A 37 -11.91 -0.14 0.88
CA ARG A 37 -11.60 -1.57 1.05
C ARG A 37 -12.23 -2.16 2.31
N GLU A 38 -12.14 -1.43 3.41
CA GLU A 38 -12.46 -1.93 4.75
C GLU A 38 -13.64 -1.20 5.40
N GLY A 39 -14.16 -0.18 4.72
CA GLY A 39 -15.20 0.68 5.27
C GLY A 39 -14.64 1.78 6.16
N LEU A 40 -15.51 2.67 6.65
CA LEU A 40 -15.10 3.82 7.48
C LEU A 40 -14.49 3.40 8.83
N LEU A 41 -14.91 2.24 9.38
CA LEU A 41 -14.34 1.71 10.62
C LEU A 41 -12.86 1.31 10.45
N GLY A 42 -12.45 0.89 9.25
CA GLY A 42 -11.07 0.59 8.94
C GLY A 42 -10.12 1.80 9.10
N LEU A 43 -10.64 3.03 9.08
CA LEU A 43 -9.82 4.22 9.29
C LEU A 43 -9.19 4.27 10.67
N ASP A 44 -9.91 3.83 11.71
CA ASP A 44 -9.42 3.82 13.10
C ASP A 44 -8.47 2.65 13.36
N GLU A 45 -8.62 1.56 12.60
CA GLU A 45 -7.79 0.36 12.73
C GLU A 45 -6.45 0.47 11.98
N ARG A 46 -6.44 1.20 10.85
CA ARG A 46 -5.30 1.24 9.92
C ARG A 46 -4.48 2.52 9.98
N ALA A 47 -5.00 3.58 10.55
CA ALA A 47 -4.31 4.87 10.68
C ALA A 47 -4.24 5.29 12.14
N ASP A 48 -3.03 5.31 12.69
CA ASP A 48 -2.80 5.77 14.07
C ASP A 48 -2.68 7.29 14.11
N PHE A 49 -3.66 7.93 14.71
CA PHE A 49 -3.71 9.38 14.97
C PHE A 49 -3.42 9.73 16.45
N SER A 50 -2.82 8.82 17.21
CA SER A 50 -2.52 9.06 18.62
C SER A 50 -1.38 10.06 18.86
N SER A 51 -0.60 10.34 17.85
CA SER A 51 0.54 11.26 17.87
C SER A 51 0.50 12.26 16.71
N HIS A 52 1.37 13.27 16.73
CA HIS A 52 1.54 14.22 15.62
C HIS A 52 2.11 13.59 14.33
N LYS A 53 2.46 12.33 14.41
CA LYS A 53 2.88 11.52 13.27
C LYS A 53 1.78 10.53 12.97
N ILE A 54 1.14 10.68 11.83
CA ILE A 54 0.21 9.67 11.34
C ILE A 54 1.03 8.51 10.84
N MET A 55 0.78 7.35 11.40
CA MET A 55 1.38 6.10 10.97
C MET A 55 0.27 5.22 10.38
N PHE A 56 0.43 4.85 9.12
CA PHE A 56 -0.42 3.83 8.52
C PHE A 56 0.11 2.45 8.86
N ASP A 57 -0.80 1.52 9.15
CA ASP A 57 -0.43 0.14 9.42
C ASP A 57 0.39 -0.42 8.25
N LYS A 58 1.38 -1.25 8.57
CA LYS A 58 2.23 -1.92 7.56
C LYS A 58 1.42 -2.76 6.57
N GLU A 59 0.26 -3.22 6.97
CA GLU A 59 -0.67 -3.94 6.10
C GLU A 59 -1.28 -3.05 4.99
N CYS A 60 -1.15 -1.73 5.08
CA CYS A 60 -1.55 -0.79 4.03
C CYS A 60 -0.51 -0.66 2.89
N GLY A 61 0.69 -1.26 2.99
CA GLY A 61 1.84 -1.02 2.12
C GLY A 61 1.63 -1.27 0.63
N ASP A 62 0.74 -2.22 0.25
CA ASP A 62 0.51 -2.55 -1.17
C ASP A 62 -0.20 -1.44 -1.94
N PHE A 63 -1.05 -0.67 -1.27
CA PHE A 63 -1.81 0.41 -1.90
C PHE A 63 -1.38 1.80 -1.41
N LEU A 64 -0.52 1.86 -0.39
CA LEU A 64 0.05 3.09 0.16
C LEU A 64 1.59 3.08 0.14
N PRO A 65 2.25 2.84 -0.99
CA PRO A 65 3.71 2.61 -1.01
C PRO A 65 4.54 3.82 -0.57
N ALA A 66 3.95 5.02 -0.53
CA ALA A 66 4.68 6.27 -0.27
C ALA A 66 4.53 6.81 1.16
N LEU A 67 3.52 6.39 1.91
CA LEU A 67 3.14 7.05 3.15
C LEU A 67 3.23 6.12 4.35
N ARG A 68 4.43 5.99 4.92
CA ARG A 68 4.61 5.26 6.18
C ARG A 68 4.45 6.15 7.41
N GLU A 69 4.77 7.43 7.28
CA GLU A 69 4.78 8.39 8.37
C GLU A 69 4.62 9.81 7.83
N ILE A 70 3.65 10.56 8.33
CA ILE A 70 3.41 11.96 8.00
C ILE A 70 3.50 12.79 9.28
N GLU A 71 4.36 13.79 9.29
CA GLU A 71 4.50 14.71 10.41
C GLU A 71 3.50 15.86 10.24
N LEU A 72 2.56 16.00 11.17
CA LEU A 72 1.55 17.04 11.20
C LEU A 72 1.92 18.15 12.19
N THR A 73 1.45 19.36 11.93
CA THR A 73 1.43 20.41 12.94
C THR A 73 0.38 20.10 14.02
N ASP A 74 0.50 20.71 15.21
CA ASP A 74 -0.45 20.54 16.32
C ASP A 74 -1.89 20.81 15.88
N GLU A 75 -2.09 21.82 15.04
CA GLU A 75 -3.39 22.23 14.53
C GLU A 75 -3.96 21.21 13.53
N GLU A 76 -3.15 20.75 12.59
CA GLU A 76 -3.53 19.70 11.61
C GLU A 76 -3.87 18.40 12.32
N HIS A 77 -3.03 17.96 13.26
CA HIS A 77 -3.26 16.77 14.06
C HIS A 77 -4.60 16.85 14.80
N LEU A 78 -4.85 17.95 15.53
CA LEU A 78 -6.10 18.14 16.27
C LEU A 78 -7.32 18.08 15.35
N VAL A 79 -7.25 18.77 14.21
CA VAL A 79 -8.39 18.84 13.28
C VAL A 79 -8.62 17.49 12.59
N PHE A 80 -7.56 16.89 12.05
CA PHE A 80 -7.71 15.65 11.28
C PHE A 80 -8.12 14.48 12.16
N SER A 81 -7.52 14.31 13.35
CA SER A 81 -7.93 13.26 14.29
C SER A 81 -9.39 13.43 14.73
N THR A 82 -9.80 14.68 15.04
CA THR A 82 -11.19 14.96 15.40
C THR A 82 -12.15 14.62 14.26
N LEU A 83 -11.85 15.03 13.03
CA LEU A 83 -12.72 14.77 11.89
C LEU A 83 -12.83 13.27 11.59
N ILE A 84 -11.72 12.52 11.69
CA ILE A 84 -11.71 11.07 11.47
C ILE A 84 -12.53 10.36 12.54
N HIS A 85 -12.37 10.69 13.82
CA HIS A 85 -13.21 10.12 14.87
C HIS A 85 -14.71 10.37 14.62
N LEU A 86 -15.08 11.59 14.20
CA LEU A 86 -16.47 11.91 13.87
C LEU A 86 -16.97 11.10 12.66
N VAL A 87 -16.12 10.80 11.69
CA VAL A 87 -16.45 9.94 10.54
C VAL A 87 -16.68 8.51 10.98
N VAL A 88 -15.78 7.96 11.80
CA VAL A 88 -15.85 6.60 12.34
C VAL A 88 -17.08 6.44 13.26
N ASP A 89 -17.38 7.44 14.09
CA ASP A 89 -18.56 7.47 14.96
C ASP A 89 -19.89 7.63 14.20
N GLY A 90 -19.84 7.77 12.86
CA GLY A 90 -21.03 7.91 12.03
C GLY A 90 -21.77 9.24 12.21
N CYS A 91 -21.06 10.29 12.59
CA CYS A 91 -21.63 11.63 12.71
C CYS A 91 -22.23 12.10 11.35
N ALA A 92 -23.29 12.88 11.40
CA ALA A 92 -23.93 13.41 10.18
C ALA A 92 -22.95 14.26 9.37
N ARG A 93 -22.91 14.02 8.05
CA ARG A 93 -21.96 14.65 7.11
C ARG A 93 -21.98 16.18 7.16
N GLU A 94 -23.17 16.77 7.26
CA GLU A 94 -23.35 18.21 7.39
C GLU A 94 -22.68 18.75 8.65
N LYS A 95 -22.75 17.98 9.74
CA LYS A 95 -22.11 18.37 11.01
C LYS A 95 -20.60 18.29 10.94
N ILE A 96 -20.06 17.24 10.32
CA ILE A 96 -18.61 17.10 10.08
C ILE A 96 -18.12 18.29 9.24
N ARG A 97 -18.84 18.63 8.16
CA ARG A 97 -18.53 19.76 7.30
C ARG A 97 -18.56 21.09 8.04
N ASP A 98 -19.53 21.33 8.92
CA ASP A 98 -19.60 22.55 9.72
C ASP A 98 -18.44 22.65 10.71
N ILE A 99 -18.08 21.55 11.37
CA ILE A 99 -16.92 21.48 12.28
C ILE A 99 -15.62 21.77 11.53
N ALA A 100 -15.42 21.14 10.36
CA ALA A 100 -14.26 21.41 9.51
C ALA A 100 -14.18 22.89 9.10
N LYS A 101 -15.30 23.52 8.71
CA LYS A 101 -15.36 24.96 8.40
C LYS A 101 -14.95 25.83 9.58
N TYR A 102 -15.46 25.52 10.79
CA TYR A 102 -15.08 26.27 11.99
C TYR A 102 -13.59 26.10 12.28
N ALA A 103 -13.04 24.89 12.20
CA ALA A 103 -11.64 24.63 12.43
C ALA A 103 -10.75 25.42 11.46
N VAL A 104 -11.00 25.33 10.16
CA VAL A 104 -10.23 26.06 9.14
C VAL A 104 -10.38 27.58 9.27
N SER A 105 -11.58 28.08 9.56
CA SER A 105 -11.81 29.54 9.68
C SER A 105 -11.22 30.14 10.94
N SER A 106 -11.20 29.39 12.06
CA SER A 106 -10.63 29.82 13.35
C SER A 106 -9.12 29.65 13.45
N SER A 107 -8.50 28.98 12.46
CA SER A 107 -7.05 28.78 12.44
C SER A 107 -6.32 30.13 12.53
N VAL A 108 -5.41 30.22 13.48
CA VAL A 108 -4.52 31.40 13.69
C VAL A 108 -3.29 31.37 12.78
N SER A 109 -3.10 30.29 12.05
CA SER A 109 -2.01 30.12 11.11
C SER A 109 -2.12 31.08 9.93
N GLY A 110 -0.99 31.57 9.42
CA GLY A 110 -0.98 32.41 8.21
C GLY A 110 -1.50 31.62 6.98
N GLU A 111 -2.00 32.33 5.97
CA GLU A 111 -2.68 31.76 4.79
C GLU A 111 -1.93 30.59 4.12
N ALA A 112 -0.59 30.65 4.05
CA ALA A 112 0.20 29.57 3.47
C ALA A 112 0.17 28.25 4.29
N ARG A 113 -0.10 28.33 5.59
CA ARG A 113 -0.23 27.16 6.49
C ARG A 113 -1.66 26.64 6.55
N LYS A 114 -2.63 27.45 6.16
CA LYS A 114 -4.04 27.05 6.09
C LYS A 114 -4.33 26.12 4.91
N LEU A 115 -3.49 26.14 3.87
CA LEU A 115 -3.73 25.33 2.68
C LEU A 115 -3.65 23.82 2.95
N PRO A 116 -2.62 23.26 3.62
CA PRO A 116 -2.61 21.86 4.02
C PRO A 116 -3.80 21.50 4.93
N LEU A 117 -4.07 22.32 5.95
CA LEU A 117 -5.19 22.12 6.85
C LEU A 117 -6.53 22.02 6.09
N LYS A 118 -6.72 22.86 5.08
CA LYS A 118 -7.91 22.87 4.26
C LYS A 118 -8.01 21.66 3.35
N ILE A 119 -6.92 21.29 2.67
CA ILE A 119 -6.88 20.11 1.81
C ILE A 119 -7.17 18.84 2.63
N GLY A 120 -6.55 18.71 3.82
CA GLY A 120 -6.80 17.58 4.70
C GLY A 120 -8.25 17.52 5.17
N ALA A 121 -8.82 18.65 5.61
CA ALA A 121 -10.20 18.70 6.09
C ALA A 121 -11.22 18.40 4.98
N GLU A 122 -11.08 18.98 3.78
CA GLU A 122 -11.95 18.68 2.64
C GLU A 122 -11.77 17.25 2.16
N GLY A 123 -10.54 16.75 2.13
CA GLY A 123 -10.28 15.36 1.77
C GLY A 123 -10.93 14.35 2.72
N ILE A 124 -10.90 14.59 4.04
CA ILE A 124 -11.58 13.74 5.03
C ILE A 124 -13.11 13.80 4.83
N ILE A 125 -13.68 14.96 4.51
CA ILE A 125 -15.09 15.10 4.17
C ILE A 125 -15.40 14.28 2.90
N ALA A 126 -14.58 14.37 1.87
CA ALA A 126 -14.75 13.63 0.62
C ALA A 126 -14.65 12.11 0.84
N VAL A 127 -13.78 11.64 1.76
CA VAL A 127 -13.73 10.23 2.20
C VAL A 127 -15.06 9.81 2.85
N CYS A 128 -15.59 10.63 3.76
CA CYS A 128 -16.89 10.39 4.38
C CYS A 128 -18.04 10.36 3.36
N GLU A 129 -17.95 11.13 2.29
CA GLU A 129 -18.93 11.16 1.19
C GLU A 129 -18.77 10.00 0.21
N GLY A 130 -17.69 9.23 0.32
CA GLY A 130 -17.41 8.04 -0.47
C GLY A 130 -16.84 8.34 -1.87
N PHE A 131 -16.20 9.49 -2.04
CA PHE A 131 -15.51 9.81 -3.30
C PHE A 131 -14.33 8.88 -3.54
N SER A 132 -14.00 8.68 -4.82
CA SER A 132 -12.86 7.86 -5.21
C SER A 132 -11.54 8.56 -4.89
N SER A 133 -10.50 7.75 -4.65
CA SER A 133 -9.13 8.25 -4.44
C SER A 133 -8.65 9.13 -5.59
N GLU A 134 -9.01 8.80 -6.83
CA GLU A 134 -8.71 9.61 -8.00
C GLU A 134 -9.43 10.98 -7.95
N THR A 135 -10.71 11.00 -7.57
CA THR A 135 -11.48 12.25 -7.41
C THR A 135 -10.86 13.12 -6.34
N ILE A 136 -10.52 12.56 -5.19
CA ILE A 136 -9.89 13.28 -4.06
C ILE A 136 -8.51 13.81 -4.46
N MET A 137 -7.72 13.02 -5.20
CA MET A 137 -6.43 13.44 -5.71
C MET A 137 -6.55 14.65 -6.65
N ILE A 138 -7.50 14.62 -7.59
CA ILE A 138 -7.74 15.71 -8.53
C ILE A 138 -8.23 16.96 -7.81
N GLU A 139 -9.16 16.82 -6.87
CA GLU A 139 -9.69 17.92 -6.06
C GLU A 139 -8.57 18.57 -5.24
N SER A 140 -7.76 17.77 -4.55
CA SER A 140 -6.58 18.24 -3.81
C SER A 140 -5.61 19.00 -4.72
N ALA A 141 -5.32 18.47 -5.92
CA ALA A 141 -4.48 19.13 -6.90
C ALA A 141 -5.06 20.50 -7.32
N MET A 142 -6.36 20.56 -7.61
CA MET A 142 -7.00 21.84 -8.00
C MET A 142 -6.95 22.87 -6.87
N MET A 143 -7.04 22.44 -5.61
CA MET A 143 -6.91 23.32 -4.45
C MET A 143 -5.48 23.88 -4.28
N MET A 144 -4.47 23.20 -4.80
CA MET A 144 -3.06 23.63 -4.72
C MET A 144 -2.72 24.78 -5.67
N GLY A 145 -3.59 25.14 -6.61
CA GLY A 145 -3.38 26.25 -7.55
C GLY A 145 -2.08 26.12 -8.34
N ALA A 146 -1.15 27.07 -8.18
CA ALA A 146 0.13 27.08 -8.89
C ALA A 146 1.02 25.83 -8.63
N ASN A 147 0.77 25.07 -7.55
CA ASN A 147 1.51 23.86 -7.22
C ASN A 147 0.86 22.58 -7.76
N ALA A 148 -0.30 22.68 -8.41
CA ALA A 148 -1.06 21.52 -8.90
C ALA A 148 -0.28 20.67 -9.91
N ALA A 149 0.39 21.31 -10.86
CA ALA A 149 1.17 20.61 -11.89
C ALA A 149 2.33 19.81 -11.30
N ASP A 150 3.00 20.37 -10.28
CA ASP A 150 4.09 19.70 -9.57
C ASP A 150 3.57 18.48 -8.80
N TYR A 151 2.40 18.59 -8.14
CA TYR A 151 1.77 17.48 -7.43
C TYR A 151 1.37 16.34 -8.39
N LEU A 152 0.69 16.65 -9.48
CA LEU A 152 0.30 15.64 -10.46
C LEU A 152 1.51 14.95 -11.11
N SER A 153 2.59 15.70 -11.36
CA SER A 153 3.84 15.13 -11.85
C SER A 153 4.51 14.22 -10.81
N HIS A 154 4.44 14.60 -9.53
CA HIS A 154 4.91 13.78 -8.41
C HIS A 154 4.14 12.45 -8.32
N LYS A 155 2.80 12.49 -8.41
CA LYS A 155 1.96 11.28 -8.41
C LYS A 155 2.28 10.37 -9.60
N LYS A 156 2.36 10.93 -10.79
CA LYS A 156 2.72 10.16 -12.00
C LYS A 156 4.06 9.45 -11.84
N ARG A 157 5.07 10.11 -11.28
CA ARG A 157 6.38 9.50 -11.03
C ARG A 157 6.28 8.31 -10.06
N ILE A 158 5.51 8.43 -8.98
CA ILE A 158 5.28 7.33 -8.03
C ILE A 158 4.61 6.14 -8.73
N ASP A 159 3.60 6.41 -9.55
CA ASP A 159 2.90 5.37 -10.30
C ASP A 159 3.82 4.69 -11.33
N ASP A 160 4.63 5.45 -12.05
CA ASP A 160 5.61 4.92 -13.01
C ASP A 160 6.68 4.06 -12.29
N GLU A 161 7.17 4.46 -11.12
CA GLU A 161 8.09 3.70 -10.29
C GLU A 161 7.45 2.39 -9.79
N LYS A 162 6.18 2.42 -9.39
CA LYS A 162 5.41 1.23 -8.99
C LYS A 162 5.26 0.26 -10.16
N ILE A 163 4.84 0.75 -11.33
CA ILE A 163 4.71 -0.06 -12.54
C ILE A 163 6.05 -0.69 -12.94
N ALA A 164 7.15 0.07 -12.87
CA ALA A 164 8.48 -0.44 -13.17
C ALA A 164 8.89 -1.56 -12.19
N SER A 165 8.61 -1.39 -10.89
CA SER A 165 8.86 -2.41 -9.88
C SER A 165 8.04 -3.68 -10.11
N ASP A 166 6.76 -3.55 -10.42
CA ASP A 166 5.88 -4.69 -10.71
C ASP A 166 6.30 -5.43 -11.98
N ASN A 167 6.77 -4.71 -13.01
CA ASN A 167 7.31 -5.32 -14.22
C ASN A 167 8.62 -6.06 -13.95
N GLU A 168 9.51 -5.53 -13.09
CA GLU A 168 10.75 -6.22 -12.68
C GLU A 168 10.43 -7.55 -11.96
N ILE A 169 9.40 -7.55 -11.10
CA ILE A 169 8.92 -8.76 -10.41
C ILE A 169 8.35 -9.76 -11.40
N ARG A 170 7.49 -9.32 -12.32
CA ARG A 170 6.94 -10.19 -13.36
C ARG A 170 8.02 -10.79 -14.25
N ALA A 171 9.01 -10.01 -14.64
CA ALA A 171 10.15 -10.50 -15.42
C ALA A 171 10.94 -11.56 -14.65
N PHE A 172 11.19 -11.35 -13.34
CA PHE A 172 11.89 -12.33 -12.50
C PHE A 172 11.22 -13.71 -12.50
N PHE A 173 9.88 -13.75 -12.43
CA PHE A 173 9.11 -15.00 -12.42
C PHE A 173 8.71 -15.49 -13.83
N ALA A 174 9.01 -14.75 -14.90
CA ALA A 174 8.69 -15.13 -16.27
C ALA A 174 9.86 -15.77 -17.04
N GLU A 175 11.10 -15.59 -16.56
CA GLU A 175 12.31 -15.96 -17.29
C GLU A 175 12.49 -17.47 -17.53
N GLU A 176 11.72 -18.36 -16.88
CA GLU A 176 11.87 -19.83 -17.04
C GLU A 176 10.57 -20.59 -17.30
N LYS A 177 9.54 -19.94 -17.85
CA LYS A 177 8.39 -20.68 -18.38
C LYS A 177 8.73 -21.19 -19.78
N GLU A 178 9.50 -22.27 -19.89
CA GLU A 178 9.44 -23.10 -21.08
C GLU A 178 8.03 -23.68 -21.21
N GLU A 179 7.41 -23.40 -22.37
CA GLU A 179 6.12 -23.96 -22.79
C GLU A 179 6.22 -25.50 -22.76
N ASP A 180 5.73 -26.12 -21.71
CA ASP A 180 5.38 -27.51 -21.74
C ASP A 180 3.92 -27.66 -21.33
N GLY A 181 3.07 -27.62 -22.37
CA GLY A 181 1.68 -28.03 -22.26
C GLY A 181 1.64 -29.51 -21.93
N GLN A 182 1.16 -29.79 -20.77
CA GLN A 182 0.21 -30.88 -20.44
C GLN A 182 0.15 -30.95 -18.92
N VAL A 183 -1.00 -30.59 -18.39
CA VAL A 183 -1.34 -30.86 -16.99
C VAL A 183 -1.56 -32.39 -16.91
N GLU A 184 -0.51 -33.14 -16.62
CA GLU A 184 -0.70 -34.51 -16.12
C GLU A 184 -1.24 -34.39 -14.70
N GLU A 185 -2.41 -34.98 -14.50
CA GLU A 185 -3.06 -35.11 -13.21
C GLU A 185 -2.13 -35.83 -12.24
N ALA A 186 -1.95 -35.23 -11.08
CA ALA A 186 -0.95 -35.47 -10.08
C ALA A 186 -0.97 -36.89 -9.52
N GLU A 187 0.18 -37.52 -9.49
CA GLU A 187 0.52 -38.47 -8.41
C GLU A 187 0.39 -37.73 -7.07
N ASP A 188 -0.13 -38.40 -6.06
CA ASP A 188 -0.42 -37.88 -4.72
C ASP A 188 0.87 -37.38 -4.05
N ASP A 189 1.17 -36.07 -4.23
CA ASP A 189 2.30 -35.38 -3.63
C ASP A 189 2.00 -34.95 -2.17
N SER A 190 0.94 -35.46 -1.56
CA SER A 190 0.46 -35.08 -0.23
C SER A 190 1.38 -35.46 0.95
N GLU A 191 2.43 -36.24 0.72
CA GLU A 191 3.38 -36.67 1.78
C GLU A 191 4.72 -35.93 1.79
N ILE A 192 4.95 -34.95 0.91
CA ILE A 192 6.24 -34.26 0.88
C ILE A 192 6.17 -32.94 1.63
N ASP A 193 6.85 -32.92 2.77
CA ASP A 193 7.02 -31.73 3.57
C ASP A 193 7.80 -30.66 2.77
N PHE A 194 7.29 -29.41 2.80
CA PHE A 194 7.93 -28.25 2.14
C PHE A 194 9.34 -27.97 2.70
N ASP A 195 9.67 -28.51 3.86
CA ASP A 195 11.04 -28.51 4.45
C ASP A 195 12.06 -29.25 3.56
N PHE A 196 11.60 -29.98 2.52
CA PHE A 196 12.45 -30.53 1.46
C PHE A 196 13.35 -29.46 0.81
N LEU A 197 12.92 -28.20 0.75
CA LEU A 197 13.71 -27.09 0.24
C LEU A 197 15.00 -26.81 1.06
N LEU A 198 15.09 -27.30 2.28
CA LEU A 198 16.29 -27.15 3.11
C LEU A 198 17.49 -27.94 2.56
N PHE A 199 17.28 -28.94 1.70
CA PHE A 199 18.35 -29.74 1.09
C PHE A 199 18.99 -29.08 -0.13
N PHE A 200 18.40 -28.02 -0.70
CA PHE A 200 18.90 -27.30 -1.86
C PHE A 200 19.87 -26.17 -1.45
N ASP A 201 20.82 -25.85 -2.32
CA ASP A 201 21.63 -24.66 -2.14
C ASP A 201 20.90 -23.37 -2.55
N GLU A 202 21.52 -22.20 -2.28
CA GLU A 202 20.89 -20.89 -2.54
C GLU A 202 20.62 -20.67 -4.03
N ASP A 203 21.52 -21.12 -4.92
CA ASP A 203 21.36 -20.97 -6.37
C ASP A 203 20.27 -21.89 -6.90
N GLU A 204 20.12 -23.08 -6.34
CA GLU A 204 19.05 -24.02 -6.69
C GLU A 204 17.69 -23.47 -6.25
N ILE A 205 17.60 -22.96 -5.02
CA ILE A 205 16.37 -22.31 -4.52
C ILE A 205 16.01 -21.12 -5.40
N LEU A 206 16.98 -20.27 -5.77
CA LEU A 206 16.74 -19.14 -6.66
C LEU A 206 16.11 -19.58 -7.99
N LYS A 207 16.61 -20.64 -8.60
CA LYS A 207 16.09 -21.19 -9.86
C LYS A 207 14.68 -21.75 -9.68
N ILE A 208 14.44 -22.52 -8.59
CA ILE A 208 13.11 -23.06 -8.28
C ILE A 208 12.10 -21.93 -8.13
N MET A 209 12.45 -20.86 -7.41
CA MET A 209 11.56 -19.72 -7.20
C MET A 209 11.28 -18.96 -8.50
N ARG A 210 12.28 -18.78 -9.38
CA ARG A 210 12.10 -18.16 -10.70
C ARG A 210 11.15 -18.95 -11.61
N ALA A 211 11.23 -20.27 -11.56
CA ALA A 211 10.37 -21.17 -12.34
C ALA A 211 8.96 -21.33 -11.75
N SER A 212 8.73 -20.81 -10.55
CA SER A 212 7.42 -20.81 -9.89
C SER A 212 6.64 -19.54 -10.19
N SER A 213 5.33 -19.50 -9.92
CA SER A 213 4.57 -18.25 -10.01
C SER A 213 4.77 -17.41 -8.74
N PHE A 214 4.67 -16.08 -8.87
CA PHE A 214 4.73 -15.17 -7.71
C PHE A 214 3.68 -15.53 -6.66
N ASP A 215 2.45 -15.77 -7.11
CA ASP A 215 1.31 -16.10 -6.22
C ASP A 215 1.54 -17.43 -5.47
N ASP A 216 2.07 -18.46 -6.15
CA ASP A 216 2.39 -19.72 -5.50
C ASP A 216 3.49 -19.55 -4.45
N VAL A 217 4.52 -18.73 -4.72
CA VAL A 217 5.58 -18.48 -3.76
C VAL A 217 5.03 -17.74 -2.53
N VAL A 218 4.18 -16.72 -2.73
CA VAL A 218 3.53 -15.99 -1.63
C VAL A 218 2.67 -16.92 -0.77
N LEU A 219 1.80 -17.72 -1.40
CA LEU A 219 0.90 -18.63 -0.69
C LEU A 219 1.67 -19.74 0.03
N ALA A 220 2.65 -20.35 -0.62
CA ALA A 220 3.45 -21.41 -0.04
C ALA A 220 4.20 -20.97 1.22
N LEU A 221 4.74 -19.73 1.22
CA LEU A 221 5.51 -19.19 2.34
C LEU A 221 4.65 -18.75 3.53
N LYS A 222 3.32 -18.76 3.43
CA LYS A 222 2.46 -18.40 4.58
C LYS A 222 2.52 -19.40 5.72
N ASN A 223 2.64 -20.68 5.43
CA ASN A 223 2.63 -21.75 6.43
C ASN A 223 3.88 -22.63 6.27
N VAL A 224 5.04 -22.07 6.57
CA VAL A 224 6.34 -22.77 6.53
C VAL A 224 7.12 -22.56 7.82
N SER A 225 8.06 -23.46 8.08
CA SER A 225 9.01 -23.30 9.19
C SER A 225 9.84 -22.00 9.05
N GLY A 226 10.25 -21.42 10.18
CA GLY A 226 11.09 -20.22 10.18
C GLY A 226 12.42 -20.44 9.41
N GLU A 227 12.94 -21.67 9.41
CA GLU A 227 14.16 -22.06 8.72
C GLU A 227 14.00 -22.00 7.20
N VAL A 228 12.95 -22.61 6.66
CA VAL A 228 12.62 -22.56 5.22
C VAL A 228 12.40 -21.14 4.77
N ARG A 229 11.59 -20.37 5.53
CA ARG A 229 11.32 -18.95 5.20
C ARG A 229 12.62 -18.15 5.13
N THR A 230 13.50 -18.29 6.11
CA THR A 230 14.78 -17.57 6.16
C THR A 230 15.67 -17.96 4.98
N LYS A 231 15.73 -19.24 4.65
CA LYS A 231 16.55 -19.76 3.57
C LYS A 231 16.04 -19.28 2.20
N VAL A 232 14.74 -19.42 1.94
CA VAL A 232 14.13 -18.96 0.68
C VAL A 232 14.29 -17.45 0.51
N MET A 233 13.97 -16.68 1.54
CA MET A 233 14.11 -15.21 1.48
C MET A 233 15.56 -14.76 1.34
N GLY A 234 16.53 -15.50 1.91
CA GLY A 234 17.96 -15.23 1.78
C GLY A 234 18.51 -15.49 0.38
N SER A 235 17.93 -16.47 -0.32
CA SER A 235 18.35 -16.85 -1.68
C SER A 235 17.80 -15.89 -2.77
N LEU A 236 16.83 -15.03 -2.44
CA LEU A 236 16.20 -14.12 -3.38
C LEU A 236 16.86 -12.73 -3.40
N PRO A 237 16.84 -12.02 -4.54
CA PRO A 237 17.25 -10.61 -4.59
C PRO A 237 16.45 -9.79 -3.56
N LYS A 238 17.13 -8.85 -2.88
CA LYS A 238 16.52 -8.06 -1.78
C LYS A 238 15.18 -7.42 -2.12
N LYS A 239 15.03 -6.90 -3.35
CA LYS A 239 13.77 -6.29 -3.82
C LYS A 239 12.65 -7.32 -3.92
N ILE A 240 12.94 -8.49 -4.50
CA ILE A 240 11.96 -9.58 -4.67
C ILE A 240 11.56 -10.14 -3.30
N ALA A 241 12.52 -10.39 -2.43
CA ALA A 241 12.26 -10.85 -1.06
C ALA A 241 11.40 -9.84 -0.27
N ALA A 242 11.67 -8.53 -0.41
CA ALA A 242 10.86 -7.50 0.22
C ALA A 242 9.40 -7.52 -0.28
N LYS A 243 9.20 -7.66 -1.60
CA LYS A 243 7.85 -7.71 -2.20
C LYS A 243 7.08 -8.98 -1.81
N ILE A 244 7.76 -10.14 -1.78
CA ILE A 244 7.13 -11.38 -1.29
C ILE A 244 6.73 -11.25 0.18
N ARG A 245 7.58 -10.67 1.02
CA ARG A 245 7.25 -10.43 2.44
C ARG A 245 6.02 -9.53 2.57
N GLU A 246 6.03 -8.43 1.84
CA GLU A 246 4.91 -7.52 1.75
C GLU A 246 3.63 -8.29 1.33
N ALA A 247 3.65 -9.01 0.22
CA ALA A 247 2.50 -9.78 -0.26
C ALA A 247 2.04 -10.87 0.74
N CYS A 248 2.96 -11.55 1.44
CA CYS A 248 2.61 -12.50 2.51
C CYS A 248 1.86 -11.83 3.68
N GLU A 249 2.24 -10.59 4.05
CA GLU A 249 1.58 -9.83 5.10
C GLU A 249 0.17 -9.39 4.67
N PHE A 250 -0.01 -9.07 3.38
CA PHE A 250 -1.28 -8.55 2.83
C PHE A 250 -2.29 -9.62 2.41
N THR A 251 -1.83 -10.81 2.07
CA THR A 251 -2.76 -11.88 1.74
C THR A 251 -3.50 -12.30 3.02
N GLY A 252 -4.75 -11.90 3.18
CA GLY A 252 -5.60 -12.23 4.31
C GLY A 252 -5.68 -13.74 4.66
N PRO A 253 -6.64 -14.18 5.44
CA PRO A 253 -6.80 -15.60 5.78
C PRO A 253 -6.93 -16.45 4.52
N VAL A 254 -6.01 -17.40 4.30
CA VAL A 254 -5.99 -18.31 3.16
C VAL A 254 -6.41 -19.71 3.62
N ARG A 255 -7.11 -20.44 2.77
CA ARG A 255 -7.46 -21.83 3.07
C ARG A 255 -6.20 -22.71 3.05
N LEU A 256 -6.04 -23.58 4.01
CA LEU A 256 -4.89 -24.50 4.09
C LEU A 256 -4.69 -25.28 2.79
N LYS A 257 -5.77 -25.74 2.16
CA LYS A 257 -5.74 -26.44 0.88
C LYS A 257 -5.10 -25.64 -0.26
N ASP A 258 -5.26 -24.31 -0.26
CA ASP A 258 -4.66 -23.45 -1.30
C ASP A 258 -3.15 -23.29 -1.05
N ILE A 259 -2.74 -23.23 0.21
CA ILE A 259 -1.32 -23.23 0.61
C ILE A 259 -0.65 -24.56 0.20
N GLU A 260 -1.26 -25.70 0.55
CA GLU A 260 -0.76 -27.04 0.21
C GLU A 260 -0.63 -27.22 -1.31
N LYS A 261 -1.61 -26.73 -2.07
CA LYS A 261 -1.57 -26.75 -3.54
C LYS A 261 -0.37 -25.97 -4.09
N SER A 262 -0.12 -24.77 -3.59
CA SER A 262 1.01 -23.93 -4.01
C SER A 262 2.35 -24.54 -3.58
N GLN A 263 2.42 -25.12 -2.38
CA GLN A 263 3.60 -25.86 -1.92
C GLN A 263 3.89 -27.06 -2.82
N ALA A 264 2.88 -27.85 -3.18
CA ALA A 264 3.02 -28.99 -4.10
C ALA A 264 3.46 -28.55 -5.50
N ALA A 265 3.02 -27.40 -5.99
CA ALA A 265 3.46 -26.85 -7.27
C ALA A 265 4.98 -26.51 -7.26
N ILE A 266 5.46 -25.88 -6.19
CA ILE A 266 6.88 -25.55 -6.03
C ILE A 266 7.73 -26.82 -5.87
N ILE A 267 7.25 -27.81 -5.10
CA ILE A 267 7.94 -29.09 -4.93
C ILE A 267 8.07 -29.83 -6.25
N ARG A 268 7.02 -29.84 -7.08
CA ARG A 268 7.07 -30.42 -8.45
C ARG A 268 8.13 -29.76 -9.30
N THR A 269 8.21 -28.42 -9.27
CA THR A 269 9.25 -27.65 -9.95
C THR A 269 10.64 -28.04 -9.46
N ALA A 270 10.83 -28.16 -8.14
CA ALA A 270 12.09 -28.57 -7.53
C ALA A 270 12.51 -29.98 -7.95
N LYS A 271 11.59 -30.94 -7.94
CA LYS A 271 11.83 -32.33 -8.38
C LYS A 271 12.21 -32.41 -9.86
N LYS A 272 11.49 -31.66 -10.73
CA LYS A 272 11.76 -31.58 -12.18
C LYS A 272 13.21 -31.08 -12.42
N MET A 273 13.62 -30.03 -11.75
CA MET A 273 14.97 -29.47 -11.87
C MET A 273 16.07 -30.39 -11.32
N HIS A 274 15.79 -31.12 -10.24
CA HIS A 274 16.76 -32.06 -9.66
C HIS A 274 16.86 -33.35 -10.46
N GLY A 275 15.75 -33.83 -11.06
CA GLY A 275 15.72 -35.01 -11.90
C GLY A 275 16.44 -34.87 -13.24
N THR A 276 16.64 -33.66 -13.72
CA THR A 276 17.35 -33.38 -14.99
C THR A 276 18.88 -33.42 -14.82
N LYS A 277 19.39 -33.53 -13.59
CA LYS A 277 20.84 -33.63 -13.28
C LYS A 277 21.38 -35.07 -13.21
N LYS A 278 20.59 -36.09 -13.58
CA LYS A 278 21.05 -37.48 -13.77
C LYS A 278 21.20 -37.77 -15.27
#